data_1cd1a28829d8b7d1b86407dffef4bc04
#
_entry.id   1cd1a28829d8b7d1b86407dffef4bc04
#
_cell.length_a   1.000
_cell.length_b   1.000
_cell.length_c   1.000
_cell.angle_alpha   90.00
_cell.angle_beta   90.00
_cell.angle_gamma   90.00
#
_symmetry.space_group_name_H-M   'P 1'
#
loop_
_entity.id
_entity.type
_entity.pdbx_description
1 polymer ?
#
loop_
_entity_poly.entity_id
_entity_poly.type
_entity_poly.pdbx_seq_one_letter_code
_entity_poly.pdbx_strand_id
1 'polypeptide(L)'
;SWFKTPDLTIKFGFQNKILGFEYFSEFQDSTVFRIKNSPLEFGTYAKMKYNFSDVLILEPGVRINYYDVFSDSLYPDLRFGLKYLLTDDRYINLSVGNYHQFISTFQDDFNPSILDSWIAVDNSLAPGKSAQFVLGYEEYIRNIYKIQIEGYYKDLKNLLTYEERRSSTDAEVSDEKLSDIVTPADGYAYGIELFGQKMAGKLSGWLAYTFSVSRKKMNSIFDVSEKEYYTNWDRTHAFSALGNYQFNKKWEVNWRWTLQSGQAYTPILGYYVQKFPESPEEVFRTIPGSRNSGRYKPYNRLDLGAVYHAKIGKKNVDFFFQIINSFNRKNTFRKVYSLGNPYNGLDDDGDWVEEDHDSNGNGRPDIGEVNVDEAD
;
A
#
# COMPACT_ATOMS: atom_id res chain seq x y z
N SER A 1 17.85 9.54 -25.78
CA SER A 1 17.69 11.01 -25.66
C SER A 1 18.32 11.68 -26.86
N TRP A 2 17.66 12.67 -27.38
CA TRP A 2 18.14 13.50 -28.48
C TRP A 2 18.22 14.96 -28.01
N PHE A 3 19.38 15.57 -28.13
CA PHE A 3 19.67 16.95 -27.73
C PHE A 3 19.72 17.79 -29.02
N LYS A 4 18.67 18.56 -29.28
CA LYS A 4 18.59 19.39 -30.47
C LYS A 4 19.31 20.72 -30.27
N THR A 5 19.17 21.30 -29.08
CA THR A 5 19.83 22.52 -28.63
C THR A 5 20.13 22.39 -27.15
N PRO A 6 20.94 23.25 -26.52
CA PRO A 6 21.14 23.26 -25.07
C PRO A 6 19.82 23.35 -24.29
N ASP A 7 18.81 23.99 -24.86
CA ASP A 7 17.51 24.24 -24.20
C ASP A 7 16.46 23.19 -24.48
N LEU A 8 16.68 22.27 -25.45
CA LEU A 8 15.69 21.30 -25.86
C LEU A 8 16.22 19.89 -25.82
N THR A 9 15.67 19.09 -24.93
CA THR A 9 15.92 17.65 -24.83
C THR A 9 14.66 16.89 -25.14
N ILE A 10 14.69 15.94 -26.06
CA ILE A 10 13.60 15.02 -26.35
C ILE A 10 14.01 13.62 -25.94
N LYS A 11 13.14 12.94 -25.20
CA LYS A 11 13.30 11.51 -24.83
C LYS A 11 12.13 10.76 -25.41
N PHE A 12 12.43 9.67 -26.08
CA PHE A 12 11.44 8.72 -26.58
C PHE A 12 11.88 7.30 -26.25
N GLY A 13 10.93 6.41 -26.17
CA GLY A 13 11.20 5.00 -25.92
C GLY A 13 9.94 4.16 -26.06
N PHE A 14 10.15 2.86 -25.96
CA PHE A 14 9.08 1.89 -25.95
C PHE A 14 9.33 0.86 -24.84
N GLN A 15 8.28 0.20 -24.44
CA GLN A 15 8.29 -0.88 -23.47
C GLN A 15 7.33 -1.96 -23.95
N ASN A 16 7.76 -3.20 -23.89
CA ASN A 16 6.94 -4.36 -24.18
C ASN A 16 6.93 -5.27 -22.95
N LYS A 17 5.75 -5.77 -22.58
CA LYS A 17 5.57 -6.74 -21.51
C LYS A 17 4.64 -7.84 -21.99
N ILE A 18 5.07 -9.07 -21.85
CA ILE A 18 4.24 -10.26 -22.01
C ILE A 18 4.01 -10.79 -20.59
N LEU A 19 2.76 -10.85 -20.19
CA LEU A 19 2.39 -11.17 -18.82
C LEU A 19 1.68 -12.53 -18.83
N GLY A 20 1.89 -13.31 -17.79
CA GLY A 20 1.14 -14.55 -17.58
C GLY A 20 0.54 -14.52 -16.17
N PHE A 21 -0.78 -14.59 -16.08
CA PHE A 21 -1.51 -14.65 -14.84
C PHE A 21 -2.35 -15.92 -14.80
N GLU A 22 -2.29 -16.59 -13.67
CA GLU A 22 -3.22 -17.66 -13.33
C GLU A 22 -3.63 -17.44 -11.87
N TYR A 23 -4.91 -17.20 -11.68
CA TYR A 23 -5.52 -17.08 -10.37
C TYR A 23 -6.54 -18.21 -10.23
N PHE A 24 -6.47 -18.97 -9.15
CA PHE A 24 -7.42 -20.02 -8.86
C PHE A 24 -7.74 -20.04 -7.36
N SER A 25 -8.93 -20.48 -7.04
CA SER A 25 -9.38 -20.74 -5.68
C SER A 25 -9.86 -22.18 -5.62
N GLU A 26 -9.43 -22.90 -4.60
CA GLU A 26 -9.81 -24.30 -4.35
C GLU A 26 -10.58 -24.40 -3.04
N PHE A 27 -11.61 -25.19 -3.02
CA PHE A 27 -12.38 -25.53 -1.84
C PHE A 27 -12.64 -27.04 -1.82
N GLN A 28 -12.24 -27.72 -0.74
CA GLN A 28 -12.39 -29.18 -0.58
C GLN A 28 -11.87 -29.98 -1.80
N ASP A 29 -10.62 -29.70 -2.23
CA ASP A 29 -9.95 -30.35 -3.37
C ASP A 29 -10.64 -30.15 -4.76
N SER A 30 -11.62 -29.25 -4.82
CA SER A 30 -12.27 -28.87 -6.07
C SER A 30 -11.92 -27.42 -6.44
N THR A 31 -11.55 -27.17 -7.68
CA THR A 31 -11.32 -25.82 -8.19
C THR A 31 -12.67 -25.13 -8.33
N VAL A 32 -12.92 -24.17 -7.45
CA VAL A 32 -14.17 -23.37 -7.44
C VAL A 32 -14.12 -22.30 -8.51
N PHE A 33 -12.91 -21.83 -8.84
CA PHE A 33 -12.73 -20.67 -9.67
C PHE A 33 -11.32 -20.66 -10.28
N ARG A 34 -11.20 -20.39 -11.59
CA ARG A 34 -9.91 -20.25 -12.28
C ARG A 34 -10.00 -19.18 -13.36
N ILE A 35 -9.11 -18.18 -13.27
CA ILE A 35 -8.85 -17.21 -14.34
C ILE A 35 -7.42 -17.40 -14.83
N LYS A 36 -7.27 -17.56 -16.14
CA LYS A 36 -5.97 -17.57 -16.80
C LYS A 36 -5.96 -16.52 -17.89
N ASN A 37 -4.96 -15.62 -17.84
CA ASN A 37 -4.84 -14.53 -18.78
C ASN A 37 -3.35 -14.30 -19.12
N SER A 38 -3.05 -14.02 -20.38
CA SER A 38 -1.68 -13.80 -20.86
C SER A 38 -1.58 -12.57 -21.77
N PRO A 39 -1.94 -11.38 -21.25
CA PRO A 39 -2.03 -10.18 -22.07
C PRO A 39 -0.67 -9.65 -22.52
N LEU A 40 -0.67 -8.98 -23.67
CA LEU A 40 0.43 -8.19 -24.20
C LEU A 40 0.18 -6.71 -23.86
N GLU A 41 1.10 -6.11 -23.12
CA GLU A 41 1.14 -4.67 -22.91
C GLU A 41 2.32 -4.07 -23.68
N PHE A 42 2.04 -3.15 -24.61
CA PHE A 42 3.04 -2.39 -25.32
C PHE A 42 2.82 -0.90 -25.06
N GLY A 43 3.87 -0.17 -24.76
CA GLY A 43 3.80 1.27 -24.53
C GLY A 43 4.91 2.01 -25.27
N THR A 44 4.56 3.08 -25.96
CA THR A 44 5.52 4.02 -26.53
C THR A 44 5.34 5.39 -25.89
N TYR A 45 6.41 6.14 -25.74
CA TYR A 45 6.33 7.47 -25.14
C TYR A 45 7.29 8.45 -25.82
N ALA A 46 6.90 9.73 -25.78
CA ALA A 46 7.74 10.86 -26.03
C ALA A 46 7.62 11.88 -24.91
N LYS A 47 8.72 12.40 -24.44
CA LYS A 47 8.80 13.46 -23.43
C LYS A 47 9.79 14.52 -23.91
N MET A 48 9.37 15.78 -23.81
CA MET A 48 10.19 16.94 -24.09
C MET A 48 10.54 17.65 -22.78
N LYS A 49 11.76 18.13 -22.65
CA LYS A 49 12.17 19.14 -21.66
C LYS A 49 12.63 20.36 -22.44
N TYR A 50 11.98 21.46 -22.20
CA TYR A 50 12.22 22.71 -22.88
C TYR A 50 12.44 23.85 -21.88
N ASN A 51 13.65 24.42 -21.89
CA ASN A 51 13.98 25.62 -21.17
C ASN A 51 13.41 26.79 -21.99
N PHE A 52 12.17 27.17 -21.66
CA PHE A 52 11.46 28.25 -22.37
C PHE A 52 12.13 29.60 -22.11
N SER A 53 12.66 29.79 -20.91
CA SER A 53 13.47 30.94 -20.51
C SER A 53 14.39 30.52 -19.36
N ASP A 54 15.24 31.42 -18.91
CA ASP A 54 16.13 31.20 -17.76
C ASP A 54 15.36 30.83 -16.47
N VAL A 55 14.08 31.18 -16.38
CA VAL A 55 13.24 30.95 -15.19
C VAL A 55 12.13 29.92 -15.39
N LEU A 56 11.90 29.45 -16.61
CA LEU A 56 10.74 28.57 -16.90
C LEU A 56 11.14 27.35 -17.71
N ILE A 57 10.91 26.20 -17.14
CA ILE A 57 11.13 24.89 -17.76
C ILE A 57 9.78 24.21 -17.96
N LEU A 58 9.53 23.73 -19.18
CA LEU A 58 8.31 23.00 -19.55
C LEU A 58 8.64 21.55 -19.89
N GLU A 59 7.83 20.62 -19.41
CA GLU A 59 8.03 19.19 -19.63
C GLU A 59 6.72 18.49 -20.10
N PRO A 60 6.23 18.75 -21.33
CA PRO A 60 5.16 17.95 -21.89
C PRO A 60 5.61 16.55 -22.24
N GLY A 61 4.70 15.60 -22.09
CA GLY A 61 4.92 14.21 -22.45
C GLY A 61 3.64 13.50 -22.85
N VAL A 62 3.77 12.54 -23.72
CA VAL A 62 2.69 11.62 -24.10
C VAL A 62 3.21 10.19 -24.04
N ARG A 63 2.36 9.31 -23.57
CA ARG A 63 2.54 7.86 -23.64
C ARG A 63 1.28 7.26 -24.26
N ILE A 64 1.47 6.36 -25.20
CA ILE A 64 0.39 5.57 -25.77
C ILE A 64 0.61 4.13 -25.36
N ASN A 65 -0.34 3.58 -24.63
CA ASN A 65 -0.34 2.19 -24.21
C ASN A 65 -1.28 1.40 -25.11
N TYR A 66 -0.84 0.25 -25.55
CA TYR A 66 -1.63 -0.77 -26.22
C TYR A 66 -1.78 -1.96 -25.26
N TYR A 67 -2.99 -2.47 -25.14
CA TYR A 67 -3.30 -3.66 -24.35
C TYR A 67 -4.25 -4.54 -25.14
N ASP A 68 -3.81 -5.74 -25.51
CA ASP A 68 -4.45 -6.58 -26.54
C ASP A 68 -5.77 -7.24 -26.12
N VAL A 69 -6.13 -7.10 -24.86
CA VAL A 69 -7.34 -7.73 -24.30
C VAL A 69 -8.63 -7.00 -24.71
N PHE A 70 -8.54 -5.71 -25.05
CA PHE A 70 -9.71 -4.88 -25.38
C PHE A 70 -9.82 -4.60 -26.87
N SER A 71 -11.06 -4.44 -27.36
CA SER A 71 -11.31 -3.99 -28.73
C SER A 71 -10.75 -2.60 -29.02
N ASP A 72 -10.90 -1.68 -28.07
CA ASP A 72 -10.29 -0.35 -28.09
C ASP A 72 -8.99 -0.39 -27.29
N SER A 73 -7.93 -0.88 -27.93
CA SER A 73 -6.67 -1.27 -27.26
C SER A 73 -5.70 -0.13 -27.01
N LEU A 74 -5.99 1.11 -27.41
CA LEU A 74 -5.09 2.25 -27.30
C LEU A 74 -5.51 3.21 -26.17
N TYR A 75 -4.60 3.44 -25.24
CA TYR A 75 -4.82 4.28 -24.06
C TYR A 75 -3.78 5.41 -24.00
N PRO A 76 -4.14 6.64 -24.38
CA PRO A 76 -3.24 7.79 -24.31
C PRO A 76 -3.13 8.33 -22.88
N ASP A 77 -1.90 8.53 -22.43
CA ASP A 77 -1.54 9.20 -21.17
C ASP A 77 -0.84 10.50 -21.51
N LEU A 78 -1.45 11.61 -21.15
CA LEU A 78 -0.89 12.94 -21.30
C LEU A 78 -0.30 13.40 -19.97
N ARG A 79 0.86 14.02 -20.02
CA ARG A 79 1.57 14.53 -18.85
C ARG A 79 2.13 15.91 -19.16
N PHE A 80 2.05 16.78 -18.18
CA PHE A 80 2.65 18.10 -18.27
C PHE A 80 3.32 18.44 -16.95
N GLY A 81 4.58 18.81 -17.03
CA GLY A 81 5.36 19.35 -15.92
C GLY A 81 5.78 20.77 -16.22
N LEU A 82 5.80 21.59 -15.19
CA LEU A 82 6.31 22.95 -15.22
C LEU A 82 7.20 23.18 -13.99
N LYS A 83 8.38 23.75 -14.21
CA LYS A 83 9.25 24.24 -13.14
C LYS A 83 9.48 25.72 -13.37
N TYR A 84 9.10 26.53 -12.38
CA TYR A 84 9.30 27.96 -12.37
C TYR A 84 10.33 28.34 -11.31
N LEU A 85 11.40 29.02 -11.70
CA LEU A 85 12.48 29.49 -10.85
C LEU A 85 12.09 30.86 -10.31
N LEU A 86 11.78 30.94 -9.01
CA LEU A 86 11.53 32.20 -8.32
C LEU A 86 12.83 32.96 -8.08
N THR A 87 13.88 32.23 -7.72
CA THR A 87 15.26 32.67 -7.58
C THR A 87 16.18 31.50 -7.94
N ASP A 88 17.48 31.67 -7.94
CA ASP A 88 18.46 30.60 -8.20
C ASP A 88 18.30 29.40 -7.27
N ASP A 89 17.75 29.60 -6.06
CA ASP A 89 17.62 28.59 -5.02
C ASP A 89 16.16 28.18 -4.73
N ARG A 90 15.15 28.81 -5.37
CA ARG A 90 13.73 28.59 -5.07
C ARG A 90 12.93 28.29 -6.31
N TYR A 91 12.11 27.26 -6.20
CA TYR A 91 11.36 26.72 -7.34
C TYR A 91 9.92 26.42 -6.98
N ILE A 92 9.03 26.65 -7.93
CA ILE A 92 7.66 26.12 -7.92
C ILE A 92 7.59 25.03 -9.00
N ASN A 93 7.08 23.87 -8.62
CA ASN A 93 6.87 22.72 -9.49
C ASN A 93 5.38 22.47 -9.63
N LEU A 94 4.91 22.30 -10.86
CA LEU A 94 3.55 21.86 -11.17
C LEU A 94 3.63 20.59 -12.01
N SER A 95 2.83 19.59 -11.68
CA SER A 95 2.70 18.38 -12.51
C SER A 95 1.25 17.98 -12.60
N VAL A 96 0.79 17.73 -13.83
CA VAL A 96 -0.53 17.19 -14.11
C VAL A 96 -0.43 16.06 -15.12
N GLY A 97 -1.30 15.06 -15.01
CA GLY A 97 -1.30 13.97 -15.96
C GLY A 97 -2.39 12.95 -15.71
N ASN A 98 -2.66 12.15 -16.74
CA ASN A 98 -3.49 10.96 -16.61
C ASN A 98 -2.66 9.70 -16.85
N TYR A 99 -3.12 8.60 -16.27
CA TYR A 99 -2.39 7.31 -16.25
C TYR A 99 -3.39 6.18 -16.34
N HIS A 100 -3.06 5.13 -17.11
CA HIS A 100 -3.81 3.89 -17.15
C HIS A 100 -2.99 2.76 -16.52
N GLN A 101 -3.69 1.82 -15.86
CA GLN A 101 -3.11 0.67 -15.20
C GLN A 101 -3.88 -0.59 -15.58
N PHE A 102 -3.17 -1.58 -16.16
CA PHE A 102 -3.74 -2.82 -16.66
C PHE A 102 -3.51 -4.01 -15.72
N ILE A 103 -2.60 -3.86 -14.77
CA ILE A 103 -2.32 -4.83 -13.73
C ILE A 103 -2.67 -4.19 -12.41
N SER A 104 -3.48 -4.84 -11.62
CA SER A 104 -3.91 -4.34 -10.32
C SER A 104 -3.71 -5.38 -9.24
N THR A 105 -3.66 -4.93 -8.00
CA THR A 105 -3.81 -5.80 -6.84
C THR A 105 -5.22 -5.64 -6.29
N PHE A 106 -5.76 -6.71 -5.76
CA PHE A 106 -6.97 -6.63 -4.96
C PHE A 106 -6.81 -7.42 -3.67
N GLN A 107 -7.51 -6.99 -2.66
CA GLN A 107 -7.64 -7.64 -1.37
C GLN A 107 -9.11 -7.69 -1.00
N ASP A 108 -9.48 -8.74 -0.29
CA ASP A 108 -10.74 -8.78 0.42
C ASP A 108 -10.66 -7.80 1.61
N ASP A 109 -11.51 -6.77 1.60
CA ASP A 109 -11.56 -5.75 2.67
C ASP A 109 -12.10 -6.33 3.98
N PHE A 110 -12.76 -7.48 3.96
CA PHE A 110 -13.32 -8.17 5.13
C PHE A 110 -12.38 -9.23 5.68
N ASN A 111 -11.65 -9.92 4.80
CA ASN A 111 -10.70 -10.96 5.17
C ASN A 111 -9.37 -10.77 4.43
N PRO A 112 -8.58 -9.74 4.80
CA PRO A 112 -7.35 -9.43 4.09
C PRO A 112 -6.35 -10.56 4.17
N SER A 113 -5.89 -11.02 3.01
CA SER A 113 -4.83 -12.03 2.92
C SER A 113 -3.46 -11.44 3.31
N ILE A 114 -2.48 -12.30 3.54
CA ILE A 114 -1.09 -11.89 3.83
C ILE A 114 -0.45 -11.24 2.61
N LEU A 115 -0.82 -11.71 1.43
CA LEU A 115 -0.29 -11.25 0.15
C LEU A 115 -1.45 -10.72 -0.69
N ASP A 116 -1.21 -9.58 -1.33
CA ASP A 116 -2.13 -9.05 -2.33
C ASP A 116 -2.15 -9.97 -3.56
N SER A 117 -3.33 -10.25 -4.05
CA SER A 117 -3.48 -10.97 -5.32
C SER A 117 -3.24 -10.02 -6.49
N TRP A 118 -2.28 -10.36 -7.35
CA TRP A 118 -2.01 -9.63 -8.58
C TRP A 118 -2.86 -10.17 -9.70
N ILE A 119 -3.49 -9.29 -10.46
CA ILE A 119 -4.36 -9.67 -11.55
C ILE A 119 -4.20 -8.71 -12.73
N ALA A 120 -4.22 -9.25 -13.93
CA ALA A 120 -4.34 -8.50 -15.16
C ALA A 120 -5.82 -8.32 -15.49
N VAL A 121 -6.26 -7.08 -15.75
CA VAL A 121 -7.64 -6.82 -16.17
C VAL A 121 -7.94 -7.54 -17.49
N ASP A 122 -9.11 -8.15 -17.54
CA ASP A 122 -9.65 -8.79 -18.72
C ASP A 122 -10.69 -7.88 -19.44
N ASN A 123 -11.34 -8.38 -20.47
CA ASN A 123 -12.31 -7.63 -21.25
C ASN A 123 -13.65 -7.37 -20.52
N SER A 124 -13.83 -7.91 -19.32
CA SER A 124 -15.04 -7.70 -18.51
C SER A 124 -14.98 -6.42 -17.66
N LEU A 125 -13.78 -5.85 -17.45
CA LEU A 125 -13.55 -4.67 -16.63
C LEU A 125 -12.71 -3.63 -17.38
N ALA A 126 -12.99 -2.36 -17.17
CA ALA A 126 -12.14 -1.29 -17.69
C ALA A 126 -10.83 -1.19 -16.92
N PRO A 127 -9.71 -0.80 -17.57
CA PRO A 127 -8.44 -0.58 -16.88
C PRO A 127 -8.54 0.54 -15.85
N GLY A 128 -7.77 0.41 -14.77
CA GLY A 128 -7.65 1.45 -13.77
C GLY A 128 -7.15 2.75 -14.40
N LYS A 129 -7.73 3.90 -13.98
CA LYS A 129 -7.35 5.22 -14.47
C LYS A 129 -7.11 6.17 -13.31
N SER A 130 -6.09 7.01 -13.44
CA SER A 130 -5.79 8.07 -12.47
C SER A 130 -5.58 9.39 -13.19
N ALA A 131 -6.24 10.45 -12.73
CA ALA A 131 -5.90 11.83 -13.04
C ALA A 131 -5.21 12.45 -11.82
N GLN A 132 -4.05 13.06 -12.02
CA GLN A 132 -3.20 13.52 -10.91
C GLN A 132 -2.82 14.98 -11.11
N PHE A 133 -2.82 15.72 -9.99
CA PHE A 133 -2.34 17.08 -9.88
C PHE A 133 -1.38 17.17 -8.70
N VAL A 134 -0.22 17.79 -8.91
CA VAL A 134 0.80 18.02 -7.87
C VAL A 134 1.31 19.44 -7.99
N LEU A 135 1.32 20.16 -6.88
CA LEU A 135 1.94 21.49 -6.76
C LEU A 135 2.98 21.42 -5.65
N GLY A 136 4.19 21.87 -5.95
CA GLY A 136 5.32 21.82 -5.04
C GLY A 136 6.10 23.13 -4.96
N TYR A 137 6.68 23.38 -3.79
CA TYR A 137 7.69 24.38 -3.55
C TYR A 137 8.98 23.70 -3.10
N GLU A 138 10.10 24.13 -3.65
CA GLU A 138 11.44 23.60 -3.34
C GLU A 138 12.41 24.75 -3.11
N GLU A 139 13.19 24.71 -2.02
CA GLU A 139 14.20 25.72 -1.70
C GLU A 139 15.51 25.06 -1.25
N TYR A 140 16.62 25.59 -1.75
CA TYR A 140 17.97 25.27 -1.32
C TYR A 140 18.53 26.42 -0.49
N ILE A 141 18.92 26.15 0.75
CA ILE A 141 19.47 27.16 1.64
C ILE A 141 20.98 26.90 1.79
N ARG A 142 21.79 27.87 1.33
CA ARG A 142 23.25 27.81 1.38
C ARG A 142 23.85 26.54 0.73
N ASN A 143 23.14 25.88 -0.21
CA ASN A 143 23.55 24.62 -0.79
C ASN A 143 23.80 23.47 0.23
N ILE A 144 23.33 23.64 1.46
CA ILE A 144 23.48 22.69 2.56
C ILE A 144 22.13 22.06 2.92
N TYR A 145 21.07 22.84 2.89
CA TYR A 145 19.74 22.39 3.23
C TYR A 145 18.84 22.42 2.00
N LYS A 146 18.01 21.41 1.86
CA LYS A 146 16.90 21.35 0.91
C LYS A 146 15.60 21.27 1.71
N ILE A 147 14.63 22.08 1.34
CA ILE A 147 13.25 22.02 1.86
C ILE A 147 12.34 21.83 0.67
N GLN A 148 11.35 20.94 0.79
CA GLN A 148 10.34 20.71 -0.22
C GLN A 148 8.97 20.52 0.45
N ILE A 149 7.97 21.15 -0.12
CA ILE A 149 6.57 21.05 0.29
C ILE A 149 5.78 20.74 -0.96
N GLU A 150 5.02 19.65 -0.96
CA GLU A 150 4.17 19.25 -2.08
C GLU A 150 2.74 18.99 -1.60
N GLY A 151 1.76 19.48 -2.35
CA GLY A 151 0.37 19.12 -2.22
C GLY A 151 -0.07 18.36 -3.45
N TYR A 152 -0.86 17.29 -3.28
CA TYR A 152 -1.33 16.50 -4.39
C TYR A 152 -2.82 16.13 -4.26
N TYR A 153 -3.43 15.91 -5.39
CA TYR A 153 -4.76 15.32 -5.54
C TYR A 153 -4.75 14.29 -6.68
N LYS A 154 -5.39 13.15 -6.43
CA LYS A 154 -5.55 12.05 -7.40
C LYS A 154 -7.02 11.66 -7.47
N ASP A 155 -7.61 11.73 -8.65
CA ASP A 155 -8.90 11.10 -8.97
C ASP A 155 -8.64 9.72 -9.54
N LEU A 156 -9.30 8.71 -9.00
CA LEU A 156 -9.05 7.30 -9.29
C LEU A 156 -10.34 6.66 -9.80
N LYS A 157 -10.26 5.95 -10.92
CA LYS A 157 -11.37 5.25 -11.53
C LYS A 157 -11.02 3.79 -11.75
N ASN A 158 -12.04 2.93 -11.69
CA ASN A 158 -11.93 1.49 -11.93
C ASN A 158 -10.89 0.82 -10.99
N LEU A 159 -10.88 1.20 -9.71
CA LEU A 159 -10.16 0.47 -8.68
C LEU A 159 -10.87 -0.87 -8.46
N LEU A 160 -10.10 -1.94 -8.33
CA LEU A 160 -10.70 -3.25 -8.06
C LEU A 160 -11.00 -3.41 -6.57
N THR A 161 -12.18 -3.93 -6.28
CA THR A 161 -12.64 -4.25 -4.92
C THR A 161 -13.27 -5.62 -4.95
N TYR A 162 -12.86 -6.50 -4.03
CA TYR A 162 -13.49 -7.79 -3.86
C TYR A 162 -14.91 -7.62 -3.32
N GLU A 163 -15.86 -8.29 -3.92
CA GLU A 163 -17.23 -8.35 -3.45
C GLU A 163 -17.68 -9.81 -3.50
N GLU A 164 -17.94 -10.40 -2.35
CA GLU A 164 -18.43 -11.78 -2.29
C GLU A 164 -19.88 -11.82 -2.83
N ARG A 165 -20.03 -12.18 -4.08
CA ARG A 165 -21.33 -12.18 -4.77
C ARG A 165 -22.05 -13.52 -4.76
N ARG A 166 -21.39 -14.62 -4.37
CA ARG A 166 -21.99 -15.96 -4.44
C ARG A 166 -21.74 -16.81 -3.20
N SER A 167 -22.81 -17.36 -2.68
CA SER A 167 -22.79 -18.65 -2.00
C SER A 167 -22.67 -19.71 -3.09
N SER A 168 -21.54 -20.39 -3.17
CA SER A 168 -21.21 -21.36 -4.21
C SER A 168 -21.89 -22.70 -3.97
N THR A 169 -23.22 -22.78 -4.14
CA THR A 169 -23.93 -24.07 -4.13
C THR A 169 -24.09 -24.70 -5.51
N ASP A 170 -23.75 -23.98 -6.60
CA ASP A 170 -23.92 -24.49 -7.98
C ASP A 170 -22.68 -24.19 -8.86
N ALA A 171 -21.48 -24.48 -8.37
CA ALA A 171 -20.26 -24.25 -9.14
C ALA A 171 -19.97 -25.40 -10.11
N GLU A 172 -20.56 -25.37 -11.29
CA GLU A 172 -19.87 -25.88 -12.46
C GLU A 172 -18.71 -24.94 -12.77
N VAL A 173 -17.50 -25.46 -12.95
CA VAL A 173 -16.30 -24.73 -13.39
C VAL A 173 -16.61 -24.13 -14.75
N SER A 174 -17.06 -22.88 -14.77
CA SER A 174 -17.24 -22.10 -15.97
C SER A 174 -16.03 -21.20 -16.17
N ASP A 175 -15.77 -20.79 -17.41
CA ASP A 175 -14.81 -19.71 -17.73
C ASP A 175 -15.31 -18.40 -17.09
N GLU A 176 -15.03 -18.22 -15.80
CA GLU A 176 -15.47 -17.06 -15.03
C GLU A 176 -14.69 -15.83 -15.45
N LYS A 177 -15.41 -14.74 -15.54
CA LYS A 177 -14.82 -13.43 -15.84
C LYS A 177 -14.38 -12.76 -14.56
N LEU A 178 -13.40 -11.89 -14.67
CA LEU A 178 -12.93 -11.12 -13.54
C LEU A 178 -14.05 -10.29 -12.87
N SER A 179 -15.00 -9.80 -13.66
CA SER A 179 -16.20 -9.08 -13.17
C SER A 179 -17.11 -9.91 -12.25
N ASP A 180 -16.94 -11.23 -12.22
CA ASP A 180 -17.75 -12.10 -11.36
C ASP A 180 -17.24 -12.12 -9.91
N ILE A 181 -15.97 -11.75 -9.70
CA ILE A 181 -15.33 -11.75 -8.37
C ILE A 181 -14.92 -10.36 -7.86
N VAL A 182 -14.75 -9.39 -8.75
CA VAL A 182 -14.39 -8.02 -8.35
C VAL A 182 -15.36 -7.01 -8.95
N THR A 183 -15.58 -5.96 -8.18
CA THR A 183 -16.39 -4.82 -8.58
C THR A 183 -15.50 -3.60 -8.77
N PRO A 184 -15.67 -2.82 -9.86
CA PRO A 184 -14.96 -1.57 -10.01
C PRO A 184 -15.48 -0.55 -9.00
N ALA A 185 -14.56 0.20 -8.41
CA ALA A 185 -14.84 1.30 -7.51
C ALA A 185 -14.12 2.56 -7.99
N ASP A 186 -14.71 3.70 -7.74
CA ASP A 186 -14.02 4.98 -7.88
C ASP A 186 -13.30 5.33 -6.58
N GLY A 187 -12.39 6.29 -6.64
CA GLY A 187 -11.69 6.73 -5.45
C GLY A 187 -11.00 8.04 -5.63
N TYR A 188 -10.39 8.50 -4.56
CA TYR A 188 -9.51 9.65 -4.59
C TYR A 188 -8.45 9.55 -3.50
N ALA A 189 -7.34 10.25 -3.73
CA ALA A 189 -6.33 10.43 -2.70
C ALA A 189 -5.81 11.86 -2.75
N TYR A 190 -5.56 12.45 -1.58
CA TYR A 190 -4.94 13.76 -1.47
C TYR A 190 -4.03 13.82 -0.25
N GLY A 191 -3.10 14.76 -0.29
CA GLY A 191 -2.18 14.90 0.82
C GLY A 191 -1.22 16.06 0.67
N ILE A 192 -0.43 16.24 1.74
CA ILE A 192 0.67 17.20 1.80
C ILE A 192 1.90 16.43 2.25
N GLU A 193 3.01 16.66 1.54
CA GLU A 193 4.31 16.07 1.84
C GLU A 193 5.30 17.18 2.20
N LEU A 194 5.99 17.01 3.31
CA LEU A 194 7.05 17.89 3.78
C LEU A 194 8.35 17.10 3.77
N PHE A 195 9.36 17.63 3.14
CA PHE A 195 10.69 17.04 3.11
C PHE A 195 11.74 18.08 3.46
N GLY A 196 12.64 17.72 4.37
CA GLY A 196 13.78 18.52 4.74
C GLY A 196 15.05 17.67 4.74
N GLN A 197 16.10 18.14 4.09
CA GLN A 197 17.38 17.45 4.00
C GLN A 197 18.54 18.36 4.38
N LYS A 198 19.46 17.84 5.15
CA LYS A 198 20.79 18.42 5.37
C LYS A 198 21.82 17.57 4.63
N MET A 199 22.43 18.15 3.59
CA MET A 199 23.28 17.44 2.62
C MET A 199 24.75 17.37 3.03
N ALA A 200 25.23 18.24 3.92
CA ALA A 200 26.65 18.33 4.23
C ALA A 200 26.91 18.63 5.71
N GLY A 201 28.16 18.37 6.13
CA GLY A 201 28.67 18.56 7.49
C GLY A 201 28.75 17.26 8.27
N LYS A 202 29.14 17.35 9.56
CA LYS A 202 29.25 16.16 10.43
C LYS A 202 27.91 15.45 10.64
N LEU A 203 26.82 16.21 10.65
CA LEU A 203 25.45 15.71 10.67
C LEU A 203 24.85 15.90 9.29
N SER A 204 24.42 14.82 8.66
CA SER A 204 23.66 14.80 7.41
C SER A 204 22.45 13.87 7.54
N GLY A 205 21.46 14.03 6.69
CA GLY A 205 20.25 13.22 6.73
C GLY A 205 19.04 13.96 6.20
N TRP A 206 17.86 13.36 6.39
CA TRP A 206 16.60 13.94 5.96
C TRP A 206 15.45 13.58 6.90
N LEU A 207 14.42 14.39 6.86
CA LEU A 207 13.13 14.19 7.50
C LEU A 207 12.07 14.23 6.41
N ALA A 208 11.11 13.35 6.47
CA ALA A 208 9.92 13.36 5.63
C ALA A 208 8.67 13.20 6.50
N TYR A 209 7.67 14.00 6.22
CA TYR A 209 6.35 13.86 6.82
C TYR A 209 5.29 13.94 5.73
N THR A 210 4.36 13.02 5.76
CA THR A 210 3.22 12.96 4.85
C THR A 210 1.93 12.94 5.68
N PHE A 211 1.05 13.87 5.35
CA PHE A 211 -0.37 13.76 5.65
C PHE A 211 -1.09 13.31 4.38
N SER A 212 -1.82 12.20 4.44
CA SER A 212 -2.55 11.67 3.28
C SER A 212 -3.88 11.06 3.67
N VAL A 213 -4.82 11.16 2.77
CA VAL A 213 -6.13 10.49 2.85
C VAL A 213 -6.36 9.77 1.54
N SER A 214 -6.73 8.49 1.61
CA SER A 214 -7.10 7.69 0.45
C SER A 214 -8.44 7.00 0.70
N ARG A 215 -9.39 7.22 -0.20
CA ARG A 215 -10.75 6.69 -0.08
C ARG A 215 -11.21 6.02 -1.37
N LYS A 216 -12.06 5.01 -1.19
CA LYS A 216 -12.85 4.37 -2.25
C LYS A 216 -14.30 4.80 -2.14
N LYS A 217 -14.96 4.89 -3.32
CA LYS A 217 -16.40 5.08 -3.46
C LYS A 217 -16.93 3.90 -4.25
N MET A 218 -17.79 3.12 -3.65
CA MET A 218 -18.40 1.97 -4.27
C MET A 218 -19.92 2.08 -4.19
N ASN A 219 -20.58 1.75 -5.29
CA ASN A 219 -22.03 1.54 -5.29
C ASN A 219 -22.26 0.04 -5.10
N SER A 220 -22.19 -0.43 -3.86
CA SER A 220 -22.55 -1.82 -3.56
C SER A 220 -24.04 -2.04 -3.81
N ILE A 221 -24.38 -3.19 -4.40
CA ILE A 221 -25.76 -3.64 -4.55
C ILE A 221 -26.33 -4.12 -3.21
N PHE A 222 -25.46 -4.51 -2.27
CA PHE A 222 -25.83 -5.11 -0.99
C PHE A 222 -25.78 -4.14 0.17
N ASP A 223 -24.99 -3.08 0.09
CA ASP A 223 -24.87 -2.06 1.13
C ASP A 223 -25.12 -0.67 0.55
N VAL A 224 -26.36 -0.21 0.75
CA VAL A 224 -26.81 1.12 0.29
C VAL A 224 -26.25 2.24 1.16
N SER A 225 -25.67 1.92 2.32
CA SER A 225 -25.29 2.88 3.35
C SER A 225 -23.85 3.35 3.26
N GLU A 226 -22.90 2.52 2.82
CA GLU A 226 -21.48 2.86 2.77
C GLU A 226 -21.03 3.29 1.36
N LYS A 227 -21.29 4.56 1.05
CA LYS A 227 -20.88 5.15 -0.24
C LYS A 227 -19.38 5.46 -0.32
N GLU A 228 -18.69 5.60 0.80
CA GLU A 228 -17.30 6.05 0.85
C GLU A 228 -16.58 5.53 2.09
N TYR A 229 -15.43 4.89 1.91
CA TYR A 229 -14.63 4.33 2.99
C TYR A 229 -13.12 4.47 2.73
N TYR A 230 -12.29 4.36 3.76
CA TYR A 230 -10.84 4.39 3.63
C TYR A 230 -10.32 3.16 2.88
N THR A 231 -9.28 3.34 2.07
CA THR A 231 -8.57 2.18 1.53
C THR A 231 -7.82 1.45 2.65
N ASN A 232 -7.63 0.14 2.51
CA ASN A 232 -6.90 -0.66 3.49
C ASN A 232 -5.42 -0.24 3.65
N TRP A 233 -4.82 0.40 2.65
CA TRP A 233 -3.45 0.95 2.72
C TRP A 233 -3.39 2.39 3.22
N ASP A 234 -4.53 3.02 3.55
CA ASP A 234 -4.55 4.40 4.06
C ASP A 234 -3.77 4.51 5.38
N ARG A 235 -2.83 5.44 5.41
CA ARG A 235 -2.07 5.86 6.59
C ARG A 235 -2.07 7.37 6.64
N THR A 236 -2.94 7.93 7.46
CA THR A 236 -3.18 9.38 7.50
C THR A 236 -1.91 10.18 7.82
N HIS A 237 -1.04 9.65 8.67
CA HIS A 237 0.21 10.29 9.03
C HIS A 237 1.37 9.33 8.84
N ALA A 238 2.40 9.75 8.13
CA ALA A 238 3.65 9.01 8.00
C ALA A 238 4.83 9.95 8.22
N PHE A 239 5.69 9.60 9.17
CA PHE A 239 6.94 10.30 9.45
C PHE A 239 8.11 9.34 9.25
N SER A 240 9.15 9.81 8.60
CA SER A 240 10.41 9.10 8.46
C SER A 240 11.57 10.05 8.64
N ALA A 241 12.58 9.62 9.37
CA ALA A 241 13.82 10.34 9.57
C ALA A 241 15.00 9.40 9.34
N LEU A 242 15.99 9.87 8.61
CA LEU A 242 17.26 9.21 8.43
C LEU A 242 18.36 10.20 8.74
N GLY A 243 19.28 9.81 9.58
CA GLY A 243 20.41 10.65 9.92
C GLY A 243 21.71 9.87 10.00
N ASN A 244 22.77 10.60 9.75
CA ASN A 244 24.13 10.14 9.86
C ASN A 244 24.95 11.19 10.57
N TYR A 245 25.69 10.78 11.61
CA TYR A 245 26.58 11.67 12.36
C TYR A 245 28.01 11.12 12.39
N GLN A 246 28.92 11.86 11.79
CA GLN A 246 30.34 11.56 11.77
C GLN A 246 31.03 12.17 12.99
N PHE A 247 31.29 11.38 14.03
CA PHE A 247 31.99 11.83 15.23
C PHE A 247 33.41 12.26 14.91
N ASN A 248 34.12 11.41 14.14
CA ASN A 248 35.48 11.61 13.71
C ASN A 248 35.76 10.77 12.44
N LYS A 249 37.02 10.74 11.99
CA LYS A 249 37.41 9.99 10.79
C LYS A 249 37.25 8.45 10.92
N LYS A 250 37.05 7.93 12.15
CA LYS A 250 36.95 6.52 12.43
C LYS A 250 35.55 6.06 12.77
N TRP A 251 34.72 6.91 13.34
CA TRP A 251 33.40 6.55 13.83
C TRP A 251 32.31 7.38 13.21
N GLU A 252 31.31 6.68 12.75
CA GLU A 252 30.07 7.19 12.20
C GLU A 252 28.89 6.46 12.83
N VAL A 253 27.82 7.17 13.17
CA VAL A 253 26.58 6.63 13.69
C VAL A 253 25.45 7.06 12.78
N ASN A 254 24.57 6.12 12.47
CA ASN A 254 23.39 6.37 11.66
C ASN A 254 22.14 5.85 12.36
N TRP A 255 21.01 6.45 12.00
CA TRP A 255 19.70 6.02 12.48
C TRP A 255 18.66 6.16 11.39
N ARG A 256 17.65 5.31 11.46
CA ARG A 256 16.42 5.38 10.69
C ARG A 256 15.25 5.24 11.62
N TRP A 257 14.40 6.25 11.67
CA TRP A 257 13.17 6.22 12.45
C TRP A 257 11.97 6.32 11.52
N THR A 258 11.00 5.42 11.69
CA THR A 258 9.75 5.38 10.95
C THR A 258 8.61 5.33 11.94
N LEU A 259 7.69 6.29 11.83
CA LEU A 259 6.47 6.39 12.63
C LEU A 259 5.30 6.62 11.68
N GLN A 260 4.29 5.76 11.74
CA GLN A 260 3.13 5.85 10.85
C GLN A 260 1.85 5.57 11.64
N SER A 261 0.75 6.25 11.30
CA SER A 261 -0.57 5.86 11.78
C SER A 261 -0.92 4.45 11.30
N GLY A 262 -1.77 3.77 12.06
CA GLY A 262 -2.22 2.42 11.70
C GLY A 262 -2.98 2.41 10.38
N GLN A 263 -2.81 1.35 9.61
CA GLN A 263 -3.63 1.08 8.43
C GLN A 263 -5.10 0.90 8.81
N ALA A 264 -5.97 1.22 7.87
CA ALA A 264 -7.38 0.94 8.01
C ALA A 264 -7.65 -0.57 7.88
N TYR A 265 -8.65 -1.07 8.60
CA TYR A 265 -9.15 -2.44 8.48
C TYR A 265 -10.64 -2.48 8.82
N THR A 266 -11.34 -3.49 8.34
CA THR A 266 -12.72 -3.76 8.68
C THR A 266 -12.78 -4.53 10.01
N PRO A 267 -13.36 -3.98 11.07
CA PRO A 267 -13.50 -4.70 12.33
C PRO A 267 -14.54 -5.81 12.21
N ILE A 268 -14.31 -6.92 12.89
CA ILE A 268 -15.33 -7.94 13.10
C ILE A 268 -16.07 -7.57 14.39
N LEU A 269 -17.38 -7.49 14.33
CA LEU A 269 -18.25 -7.11 15.44
C LEU A 269 -18.80 -8.32 16.20
N GLY A 270 -18.76 -9.48 15.59
CA GLY A 270 -19.25 -10.72 16.15
C GLY A 270 -19.30 -11.83 15.11
N TYR A 271 -19.88 -12.96 15.49
CA TYR A 271 -20.13 -14.09 14.60
C TYR A 271 -21.45 -14.77 14.93
N TYR A 272 -21.93 -15.53 13.97
CA TYR A 272 -23.10 -16.37 14.13
C TYR A 272 -22.85 -17.75 13.54
N VAL A 273 -23.57 -18.74 14.06
CA VAL A 273 -23.53 -20.10 13.56
C VAL A 273 -24.62 -20.28 12.51
N GLN A 274 -24.21 -20.63 11.31
CA GLN A 274 -25.13 -21.02 10.24
C GLN A 274 -25.27 -22.53 10.23
N LYS A 275 -26.50 -23.00 10.46
CA LYS A 275 -26.86 -24.43 10.38
C LYS A 275 -27.63 -24.69 9.09
N PHE A 276 -27.25 -25.69 8.37
CA PHE A 276 -27.95 -26.12 7.17
C PHE A 276 -28.85 -27.31 7.52
N PRO A 277 -30.13 -27.34 7.05
CA PRO A 277 -31.09 -28.41 7.41
C PRO A 277 -30.65 -29.83 7.03
N GLU A 278 -29.81 -29.94 5.99
CA GLU A 278 -29.38 -31.24 5.42
C GLU A 278 -27.92 -31.58 5.75
N SER A 279 -27.18 -30.70 6.50
CA SER A 279 -25.80 -30.94 6.91
C SER A 279 -25.67 -30.86 8.43
N PRO A 280 -25.01 -31.84 9.06
CA PRO A 280 -24.68 -31.75 10.49
C PRO A 280 -23.60 -30.71 10.78
N GLU A 281 -22.96 -30.11 9.76
CA GLU A 281 -21.88 -29.16 9.93
C GLU A 281 -22.41 -27.78 10.28
N GLU A 282 -21.83 -27.18 11.30
CA GLU A 282 -22.04 -25.79 11.71
C GLU A 282 -20.99 -24.94 11.04
N VAL A 283 -21.42 -23.93 10.27
CA VAL A 283 -20.50 -22.98 9.63
C VAL A 283 -20.54 -21.67 10.41
N PHE A 284 -19.39 -21.29 10.96
CA PHE A 284 -19.24 -20.00 11.62
C PHE A 284 -19.09 -18.89 10.56
N ARG A 285 -19.88 -17.84 10.73
CA ARG A 285 -19.87 -16.65 9.87
C ARG A 285 -19.57 -15.43 10.69
N THR A 286 -18.66 -14.60 10.23
CA THR A 286 -18.33 -13.32 10.86
C THR A 286 -19.38 -12.25 10.53
N ILE A 287 -19.61 -11.34 11.48
CA ILE A 287 -20.40 -10.14 11.28
C ILE A 287 -19.42 -8.98 11.15
N PRO A 288 -19.12 -8.51 9.94
CA PRO A 288 -18.20 -7.40 9.77
C PRO A 288 -18.88 -6.08 10.18
N GLY A 289 -18.07 -5.17 10.71
CA GLY A 289 -18.45 -3.77 10.88
C GLY A 289 -18.32 -2.98 9.58
N SER A 290 -18.41 -1.65 9.71
CA SER A 290 -18.22 -0.76 8.56
C SER A 290 -16.84 -0.93 7.93
N ARG A 291 -16.80 -0.94 6.59
CA ARG A 291 -15.55 -1.18 5.82
C ARG A 291 -14.45 -0.22 6.23
N ASN A 292 -13.30 -0.79 6.57
CA ASN A 292 -12.07 -0.05 6.88
C ASN A 292 -12.27 1.07 7.93
N SER A 293 -13.25 0.91 8.84
CA SER A 293 -13.54 1.88 9.91
C SER A 293 -12.58 1.78 11.08
N GLY A 294 -11.97 0.64 11.30
CA GLY A 294 -10.98 0.42 12.34
C GLY A 294 -9.57 0.88 11.91
N ARG A 295 -8.70 1.12 12.89
CA ARG A 295 -7.28 1.44 12.68
C ARG A 295 -6.40 0.52 13.50
N TYR A 296 -5.38 -0.06 12.89
CA TYR A 296 -4.33 -0.76 13.63
C TYR A 296 -3.57 0.19 14.56
N LYS A 297 -2.85 -0.36 15.51
CA LYS A 297 -1.92 0.43 16.34
C LYS A 297 -0.87 1.10 15.45
N PRO A 298 -0.41 2.32 15.77
CA PRO A 298 0.62 3.01 14.99
C PRO A 298 1.88 2.16 14.86
N TYR A 299 2.45 2.13 13.67
CA TYR A 299 3.75 1.53 13.40
C TYR A 299 4.85 2.45 13.90
N ASN A 300 5.80 1.91 14.65
CA ASN A 300 6.96 2.65 15.15
C ASN A 300 8.19 1.74 15.13
N ARG A 301 9.25 2.17 14.46
CA ARG A 301 10.51 1.42 14.37
C ARG A 301 11.69 2.39 14.32
N LEU A 302 12.64 2.18 15.21
CA LEU A 302 13.94 2.85 15.21
C LEU A 302 15.03 1.80 14.97
N ASP A 303 15.82 2.01 13.93
CA ASP A 303 17.04 1.25 13.65
C ASP A 303 18.24 2.16 13.92
N LEU A 304 19.25 1.63 14.59
CA LEU A 304 20.50 2.32 14.91
C LEU A 304 21.65 1.56 14.27
N GLY A 305 22.63 2.30 13.75
CA GLY A 305 23.81 1.72 13.17
C GLY A 305 25.07 2.50 13.58
N ALA A 306 26.20 1.81 13.59
CA ALA A 306 27.51 2.41 13.76
C ALA A 306 28.49 1.79 12.75
N VAL A 307 29.37 2.62 12.23
CA VAL A 307 30.44 2.20 11.33
C VAL A 307 31.77 2.58 11.93
N TYR A 308 32.69 1.62 12.02
CA TYR A 308 34.06 1.84 12.43
C TYR A 308 35.00 1.66 11.23
N HIS A 309 35.65 2.74 10.82
CA HIS A 309 36.62 2.75 9.74
C HIS A 309 38.03 2.44 10.29
N ALA A 310 38.56 1.29 9.95
CA ALA A 310 39.87 0.84 10.35
C ALA A 310 40.83 0.77 9.13
N LYS A 311 42.10 0.89 9.44
CA LYS A 311 43.17 0.63 8.46
C LYS A 311 43.97 -0.57 8.90
N ILE A 312 43.93 -1.66 8.15
CA ILE A 312 44.66 -2.90 8.41
C ILE A 312 45.74 -3.03 7.34
N GLY A 313 46.97 -2.72 7.72
CA GLY A 313 48.07 -2.59 6.76
C GLY A 313 47.82 -1.47 5.75
N LYS A 314 47.75 -1.84 4.45
CA LYS A 314 47.47 -0.90 3.35
C LYS A 314 45.98 -0.87 2.95
N LYS A 315 45.12 -1.68 3.58
CA LYS A 315 43.70 -1.81 3.22
C LYS A 315 42.83 -1.02 4.19
N ASN A 316 41.80 -0.36 3.67
CA ASN A 316 40.71 0.19 4.46
C ASN A 316 39.69 -0.90 4.71
N VAL A 317 39.22 -1.04 5.94
CA VAL A 317 38.22 -2.03 6.38
C VAL A 317 37.17 -1.33 7.19
N ASP A 318 35.90 -1.53 6.85
CA ASP A 318 34.77 -0.99 7.57
C ASP A 318 34.06 -2.09 8.35
N PHE A 319 33.84 -1.86 9.64
CA PHE A 319 33.06 -2.73 10.51
C PHE A 319 31.69 -2.08 10.74
N PHE A 320 30.63 -2.82 10.44
CA PHE A 320 29.24 -2.39 10.58
C PHE A 320 28.58 -3.05 11.77
N PHE A 321 27.95 -2.24 12.62
CA PHE A 321 27.14 -2.68 13.75
C PHE A 321 25.74 -2.13 13.55
N GLN A 322 24.73 -2.98 13.72
CA GLN A 322 23.34 -2.55 13.54
C GLN A 322 22.43 -3.17 14.59
N ILE A 323 21.56 -2.36 15.16
CA ILE A 323 20.45 -2.74 16.02
C ILE A 323 19.16 -2.39 15.28
N ILE A 324 18.42 -3.42 14.90
CA ILE A 324 17.15 -3.28 14.22
C ILE A 324 16.03 -3.25 15.26
N ASN A 325 15.06 -2.33 15.09
CA ASN A 325 13.93 -2.17 16.00
C ASN A 325 14.37 -1.94 17.45
N SER A 326 15.23 -0.94 17.68
CA SER A 326 15.83 -0.62 19.00
C SER A 326 14.77 -0.40 20.10
N PHE A 327 13.54 -0.03 19.76
CA PHE A 327 12.43 0.08 20.72
C PHE A 327 11.82 -1.27 21.10
N ASN A 328 12.25 -2.37 20.48
CA ASN A 328 11.66 -3.70 20.62
C ASN A 328 10.13 -3.70 20.50
N ARG A 329 9.60 -2.83 19.63
CA ARG A 329 8.16 -2.68 19.50
C ARG A 329 7.58 -3.78 18.61
N LYS A 330 6.60 -4.49 19.11
CA LYS A 330 5.76 -5.40 18.32
C LYS A 330 4.81 -4.57 17.47
N ASN A 331 5.12 -4.39 16.20
CA ASN A 331 4.27 -3.70 15.24
C ASN A 331 3.21 -4.66 14.70
N THR A 332 1.96 -4.25 14.75
CA THR A 332 0.85 -5.07 14.26
C THR A 332 0.97 -5.26 12.76
N PHE A 333 1.01 -6.51 12.31
CA PHE A 333 0.97 -6.86 10.90
C PHE A 333 -0.49 -6.99 10.43
N ARG A 334 -1.29 -7.79 11.13
CA ARG A 334 -2.73 -7.96 10.91
C ARG A 334 -3.41 -8.44 12.18
N LYS A 335 -4.73 -8.35 12.24
CA LYS A 335 -5.55 -9.07 13.20
C LYS A 335 -6.00 -10.38 12.56
N VAL A 336 -5.89 -11.45 13.29
CA VAL A 336 -6.50 -12.72 12.94
C VAL A 336 -7.59 -12.94 13.98
N TYR A 337 -8.78 -13.15 13.52
CA TYR A 337 -9.89 -13.52 14.37
C TYR A 337 -9.94 -15.05 14.37
N SER A 338 -9.73 -15.64 15.51
CA SER A 338 -9.94 -17.07 15.74
C SER A 338 -11.20 -17.20 16.57
N LEU A 339 -12.07 -18.09 16.17
CA LEU A 339 -13.04 -18.62 17.10
C LEU A 339 -12.25 -19.58 17.96
N GLY A 340 -11.95 -19.20 19.20
CA GLY A 340 -11.34 -20.09 20.16
C GLY A 340 -12.09 -21.43 20.18
N ASN A 341 -11.42 -22.50 20.49
CA ASN A 341 -12.14 -23.74 20.79
C ASN A 341 -12.57 -23.67 22.26
N PRO A 342 -13.84 -23.39 22.56
CA PRO A 342 -14.31 -23.22 23.94
C PRO A 342 -14.11 -24.47 24.82
N TYR A 343 -13.57 -25.53 24.23
CA TYR A 343 -13.31 -26.82 24.91
C TYR A 343 -11.84 -27.23 24.88
N ASN A 344 -10.91 -26.35 24.53
CA ASN A 344 -9.49 -26.70 24.44
C ASN A 344 -8.72 -26.55 25.77
N GLY A 345 -9.34 -25.90 26.77
CA GLY A 345 -8.69 -25.64 28.06
C GLY A 345 -7.62 -24.57 27.99
N LEU A 346 -7.66 -23.68 26.98
CA LEU A 346 -6.75 -22.56 26.81
C LEU A 346 -7.55 -21.27 26.90
N ASP A 347 -6.98 -20.29 27.58
CA ASP A 347 -7.49 -18.91 27.60
C ASP A 347 -7.00 -18.19 26.33
N ASP A 348 -7.80 -18.24 25.24
CA ASP A 348 -7.40 -17.74 23.92
C ASP A 348 -7.55 -16.21 23.81
N ASP A 349 -8.37 -15.57 24.64
CA ASP A 349 -8.58 -14.12 24.65
C ASP A 349 -7.94 -13.39 25.85
N GLY A 350 -7.51 -14.13 26.87
CA GLY A 350 -6.71 -13.63 27.97
C GLY A 350 -7.54 -12.98 29.09
N ASP A 351 -8.80 -13.42 29.28
CA ASP A 351 -9.69 -12.91 30.31
C ASP A 351 -9.80 -13.82 31.54
N TRP A 352 -9.16 -15.01 31.48
CA TRP A 352 -9.04 -15.90 32.65
C TRP A 352 -8.05 -15.33 33.68
N VAL A 353 -8.47 -15.30 34.93
CA VAL A 353 -7.68 -14.81 36.07
C VAL A 353 -7.58 -15.89 37.14
N GLU A 354 -6.36 -16.30 37.47
CA GLU A 354 -6.07 -17.37 38.45
C GLU A 354 -6.81 -17.16 39.79
N GLU A 355 -6.81 -15.94 40.31
CA GLU A 355 -7.44 -15.63 41.63
C GLU A 355 -8.96 -15.81 41.65
N ASP A 356 -9.62 -15.60 40.49
CA ASP A 356 -11.08 -15.56 40.39
C ASP A 356 -11.66 -16.80 39.67
N HIS A 357 -10.92 -17.43 38.79
CA HIS A 357 -11.44 -18.43 37.85
C HIS A 357 -10.84 -19.83 38.02
N ASP A 358 -9.69 -19.98 38.71
CA ASP A 358 -9.07 -21.26 38.99
C ASP A 358 -9.86 -22.05 40.03
N SER A 359 -10.84 -22.82 39.57
CA SER A 359 -11.74 -23.60 40.45
C SER A 359 -11.07 -24.85 41.05
N ASN A 360 -9.99 -25.31 40.46
CA ASN A 360 -9.28 -26.55 40.89
C ASN A 360 -7.92 -26.28 41.53
N GLY A 361 -7.47 -25.01 41.55
CA GLY A 361 -6.28 -24.57 42.28
C GLY A 361 -4.95 -25.01 41.65
N ASN A 362 -4.91 -25.26 40.34
CA ASN A 362 -3.69 -25.71 39.65
C ASN A 362 -2.90 -24.58 38.96
N GLY A 363 -3.39 -23.34 39.00
CA GLY A 363 -2.72 -22.15 38.47
C GLY A 363 -2.69 -22.05 36.96
N ARG A 364 -3.62 -22.69 36.26
CA ARG A 364 -3.76 -22.61 34.78
C ARG A 364 -5.20 -22.81 34.37
N PRO A 365 -5.61 -22.22 33.21
CA PRO A 365 -6.95 -22.39 32.68
C PRO A 365 -7.20 -23.86 32.29
N ASP A 366 -8.36 -24.39 32.68
CA ASP A 366 -8.78 -25.75 32.36
C ASP A 366 -10.23 -25.78 31.83
N ILE A 367 -10.56 -26.81 31.05
CA ILE A 367 -11.89 -27.00 30.51
C ILE A 367 -12.95 -26.98 31.62
N GLY A 368 -13.94 -26.09 31.49
CA GLY A 368 -15.05 -25.97 32.40
C GLY A 368 -14.84 -24.95 33.53
N GLU A 369 -13.74 -24.24 33.52
CA GLU A 369 -13.55 -23.07 34.38
C GLU A 369 -14.17 -21.82 33.69
N VAL A 370 -14.58 -20.86 34.51
CA VAL A 370 -15.17 -19.60 34.01
C VAL A 370 -14.11 -18.81 33.23
N ASN A 371 -14.51 -18.20 32.14
CA ASN A 371 -13.64 -17.43 31.23
C ASN A 371 -12.49 -18.25 30.60
N VAL A 372 -12.66 -19.56 30.46
CA VAL A 372 -11.82 -20.40 29.60
C VAL A 372 -12.57 -20.63 28.30
N ASP A 373 -12.49 -19.65 27.38
CA ASP A 373 -13.12 -19.68 26.04
C ASP A 373 -14.58 -20.17 26.05
N GLU A 374 -15.36 -19.65 26.98
CA GLU A 374 -16.80 -19.85 26.97
C GLU A 374 -17.40 -18.98 25.88
N ALA A 375 -18.27 -19.56 25.09
CA ALA A 375 -19.07 -18.82 24.14
C ALA A 375 -20.08 -17.95 24.90
N ASP A 376 -19.78 -16.67 25.06
CA ASP A 376 -20.73 -15.65 25.54
C ASP A 376 -21.96 -15.50 24.62
#